data_f50d2d81fffaf4f7df821754b83afa3a
#
_entry.id   f50d2d81fffaf4f7df821754b83afa3a
#
_cell.length_a   1.000
_cell.length_b   1.000
_cell.length_c   1.000
_cell.angle_alpha   90.00
_cell.angle_beta   90.00
_cell.angle_gamma   90.00
#
_symmetry.space_group_name_H-M   'P 1'
#
loop_
_entity.id
_entity.type
_entity.pdbx_description
1 polymer ?
#
loop_
_entity_poly.entity_id
_entity_poly.type
_entity_poly.pdbx_seq_one_letter_code
_entity_poly.pdbx_strand_id
1 'polypeptide(L)'
;MQTKVIKQKIKSVGSIKKITKTMEMISAAKMKKAIDQALLIRPFHEEAQHLLEDISLDFLVKHELLVPNGSPHELVIMIASNKGLCGGYNMNVYRKLLEVYSEEERKNMKMVVFGKYAEKVAKKLHREVLASFTHHVTSDDARVLAHMVIDWYKEKKIGTVRVLYTHFTSATMFTPTLVQLLPFSSEGKPDIHGEPRYMYEPSQDEVLSEIIPMMLHNIIYGAILESSASEHSARMFAMKNATDNASEIQKELNLYYNRARQSAVTQEISEIVAGASALSG
;
A
#
# COMPACT_ATOMS: atom_id res chain seq x y z
N MET A 1 -43.40 -3.67 9.93
CA MET A 1 -42.50 -3.77 8.76
C MET A 1 -42.91 -5.01 7.99
N GLN A 2 -43.22 -4.92 6.69
CA GLN A 2 -43.71 -6.06 5.94
C GLN A 2 -42.65 -7.18 5.85
N THR A 3 -43.01 -8.42 6.14
CA THR A 3 -42.16 -9.63 6.12
C THR A 3 -41.37 -9.77 4.81
N LYS A 4 -41.94 -9.32 3.68
CA LYS A 4 -41.28 -9.26 2.36
C LYS A 4 -40.02 -8.40 2.34
N VAL A 5 -40.04 -7.22 3.00
CA VAL A 5 -38.89 -6.29 3.06
C VAL A 5 -37.76 -6.90 3.87
N ILE A 6 -38.06 -7.53 5.02
CA ILE A 6 -37.08 -8.21 5.85
C ILE A 6 -36.43 -9.35 5.08
N LYS A 7 -37.20 -10.18 4.38
CA LYS A 7 -36.66 -11.26 3.55
C LYS A 7 -35.73 -10.76 2.45
N GLN A 8 -36.04 -9.62 1.83
CA GLN A 8 -35.21 -9.00 0.81
C GLN A 8 -33.89 -8.50 1.41
N LYS A 9 -33.91 -7.88 2.61
CA LYS A 9 -32.73 -7.49 3.34
C LYS A 9 -31.83 -8.68 3.71
N ILE A 10 -32.39 -9.78 4.19
CA ILE A 10 -31.66 -11.03 4.48
C ILE A 10 -30.94 -11.53 3.23
N LYS A 11 -31.57 -11.53 2.07
CA LYS A 11 -30.98 -11.94 0.80
C LYS A 11 -29.81 -11.01 0.41
N SER A 12 -30.00 -9.69 0.54
CA SER A 12 -28.96 -8.69 0.23
C SER A 12 -27.75 -8.84 1.12
N VAL A 13 -27.93 -8.92 2.45
CA VAL A 13 -26.86 -9.13 3.42
C VAL A 13 -26.13 -10.46 3.17
N GLY A 14 -26.88 -11.53 2.85
CA GLY A 14 -26.30 -12.82 2.47
C GLY A 14 -25.42 -12.75 1.23
N SER A 15 -25.79 -11.94 0.23
CA SER A 15 -24.96 -11.70 -0.95
C SER A 15 -23.69 -10.92 -0.61
N ILE A 16 -23.79 -9.87 0.21
CA ILE A 16 -22.65 -9.10 0.69
C ILE A 16 -21.66 -10.01 1.44
N LYS A 17 -22.17 -10.86 2.36
CA LYS A 17 -21.35 -11.82 3.10
C LYS A 17 -20.56 -12.75 2.17
N LYS A 18 -21.18 -13.26 1.10
CA LYS A 18 -20.48 -14.11 0.13
C LYS A 18 -19.38 -13.35 -0.61
N ILE A 19 -19.66 -12.12 -1.03
CA ILE A 19 -18.69 -11.27 -1.72
C ILE A 19 -17.50 -10.97 -0.81
N THR A 20 -17.75 -10.51 0.42
CA THR A 20 -16.67 -10.16 1.38
C THR A 20 -15.84 -11.38 1.74
N LYS A 21 -16.45 -12.56 1.92
CA LYS A 21 -15.72 -13.80 2.16
C LYS A 21 -14.81 -14.21 0.99
N THR A 22 -15.30 -14.07 -0.24
CA THR A 22 -14.49 -14.33 -1.43
C THR A 22 -13.33 -13.34 -1.55
N MET A 23 -13.59 -12.05 -1.27
CA MET A 23 -12.54 -11.03 -1.29
C MET A 23 -11.48 -11.24 -0.19
N GLU A 24 -11.88 -11.71 0.99
CA GLU A 24 -10.97 -12.12 2.07
C GLU A 24 -10.01 -13.22 1.57
N MET A 25 -10.53 -14.29 0.97
CA MET A 25 -9.74 -15.41 0.47
C MET A 25 -8.79 -14.99 -0.66
N ILE A 26 -9.27 -14.18 -1.61
CA ILE A 26 -8.42 -13.66 -2.70
C ILE A 26 -7.30 -12.79 -2.14
N SER A 27 -7.61 -11.95 -1.14
CA SER A 27 -6.61 -11.08 -0.52
C SER A 27 -5.56 -11.87 0.25
N ALA A 28 -5.97 -12.93 0.97
CA ALA A 28 -5.04 -13.84 1.65
C ALA A 28 -4.08 -14.53 0.67
N ALA A 29 -4.59 -15.02 -0.46
CA ALA A 29 -3.76 -15.66 -1.49
C ALA A 29 -2.75 -14.67 -2.12
N LYS A 30 -3.20 -13.43 -2.41
CA LYS A 30 -2.33 -12.38 -2.96
C LYS A 30 -1.29 -11.90 -1.95
N MET A 31 -1.67 -11.75 -0.68
CA MET A 31 -0.75 -11.44 0.41
C MET A 31 0.37 -12.47 0.48
N LYS A 32 0.01 -13.77 0.51
CA LYS A 32 1.00 -14.85 0.54
C LYS A 32 1.98 -14.75 -0.63
N LYS A 33 1.46 -14.57 -1.85
CA LYS A 33 2.31 -14.42 -3.05
C LYS A 33 3.26 -13.22 -2.95
N ALA A 34 2.79 -12.09 -2.44
CA ALA A 34 3.63 -10.90 -2.26
C ALA A 34 4.71 -11.12 -1.19
N ILE A 35 4.39 -11.80 -0.09
CA ILE A 35 5.35 -12.17 0.95
C ILE A 35 6.41 -13.13 0.39
N ASP A 36 6.00 -14.17 -0.32
CA ASP A 36 6.92 -15.15 -0.90
C ASP A 36 7.91 -14.45 -1.86
N GLN A 37 7.44 -13.51 -2.67
CA GLN A 37 8.29 -12.70 -3.55
C GLN A 37 9.21 -11.75 -2.77
N ALA A 38 8.73 -11.09 -1.72
CA ALA A 38 9.53 -10.20 -0.88
C ALA A 38 10.65 -10.97 -0.15
N LEU A 39 10.37 -12.17 0.33
CA LEU A 39 11.37 -13.04 0.98
C LEU A 39 12.49 -13.48 0.02
N LEU A 40 12.17 -13.69 -1.26
CA LEU A 40 13.19 -14.02 -2.27
C LEU A 40 14.15 -12.87 -2.56
N ILE A 41 13.68 -11.62 -2.45
CA ILE A 41 14.48 -10.42 -2.75
C ILE A 41 15.19 -9.89 -1.50
N ARG A 42 14.69 -10.19 -0.30
CA ARG A 42 15.23 -9.68 0.96
C ARG A 42 16.74 -9.84 1.12
N PRO A 43 17.37 -11.01 0.86
CA PRO A 43 18.83 -11.13 0.98
C PRO A 43 19.58 -10.15 0.07
N PHE A 44 19.12 -10.00 -1.17
CA PHE A 44 19.71 -9.03 -2.10
C PHE A 44 19.52 -7.59 -1.65
N HIS A 45 18.39 -7.28 -1.05
CA HIS A 45 18.11 -5.94 -0.53
C HIS A 45 19.01 -5.61 0.67
N GLU A 46 19.14 -6.54 1.62
CA GLU A 46 19.97 -6.38 2.82
C GLU A 46 21.46 -6.23 2.45
N GLU A 47 21.98 -7.11 1.61
CA GLU A 47 23.37 -7.03 1.13
C GLU A 47 23.63 -5.77 0.31
N ALA A 48 22.69 -5.39 -0.56
CA ALA A 48 22.77 -4.17 -1.34
C ALA A 48 22.81 -2.94 -0.42
N GLN A 49 21.99 -2.91 0.61
CA GLN A 49 21.96 -1.81 1.57
C GLN A 49 23.26 -1.71 2.37
N HIS A 50 23.80 -2.83 2.85
CA HIS A 50 25.12 -2.88 3.52
C HIS A 50 26.23 -2.42 2.61
N LEU A 51 26.25 -2.85 1.36
CA LEU A 51 27.26 -2.43 0.39
C LEU A 51 27.22 -0.92 0.13
N LEU A 52 26.01 -0.34 -0.02
CA LEU A 52 25.87 1.13 -0.18
C LEU A 52 26.32 1.89 1.05
N GLU A 53 25.96 1.41 2.23
CA GLU A 53 26.39 2.00 3.48
C GLU A 53 27.92 2.02 3.57
N ASP A 54 28.55 0.91 3.26
CA ASP A 54 30.02 0.80 3.26
C ASP A 54 30.67 1.71 2.21
N ILE A 55 30.14 1.75 1.00
CA ILE A 55 30.62 2.62 -0.08
C ILE A 55 30.43 4.09 0.30
N SER A 56 29.31 4.47 0.90
CA SER A 56 29.03 5.86 1.29
C SER A 56 29.91 6.35 2.45
N LEU A 57 30.49 5.44 3.22
CA LEU A 57 31.44 5.74 4.29
C LEU A 57 32.91 5.86 3.80
N ASP A 58 33.19 5.44 2.57
CA ASP A 58 34.53 5.55 2.00
C ASP A 58 34.75 6.95 1.39
N PHE A 59 35.53 7.78 2.04
CA PHE A 59 35.86 9.14 1.59
C PHE A 59 36.53 9.24 0.23
N LEU A 60 37.11 8.14 -0.24
CA LEU A 60 37.73 8.07 -1.55
C LEU A 60 36.75 7.94 -2.67
N VAL A 61 35.51 7.56 -2.34
CA VAL A 61 34.43 7.34 -3.30
C VAL A 61 33.72 8.65 -3.63
N LYS A 62 34.00 9.19 -4.80
CA LYS A 62 33.30 10.36 -5.36
C LYS A 62 32.39 9.90 -6.50
N HIS A 63 31.11 9.81 -6.26
CA HIS A 63 30.15 9.53 -7.32
C HIS A 63 28.98 10.51 -7.24
N GLU A 64 28.49 10.97 -8.39
CA GLU A 64 27.46 12.04 -8.47
C GLU A 64 26.15 11.69 -7.77
N LEU A 65 25.80 10.40 -7.62
CA LEU A 65 24.59 9.94 -6.94
C LEU A 65 24.75 9.82 -5.41
N LEU A 66 25.96 9.98 -4.89
CA LEU A 66 26.26 9.94 -3.44
C LEU A 66 26.25 11.33 -2.81
N VAL A 67 26.31 12.40 -3.60
CA VAL A 67 26.39 13.77 -3.12
C VAL A 67 25.18 14.60 -3.57
N PRO A 68 24.75 15.60 -2.76
CA PRO A 68 23.68 16.51 -3.16
C PRO A 68 24.02 17.25 -4.46
N ASN A 69 23.09 17.27 -5.42
CA ASN A 69 23.30 17.93 -6.72
C ASN A 69 22.87 19.41 -6.74
N GLY A 70 22.36 19.94 -5.61
CA GLY A 70 21.95 21.34 -5.44
C GLY A 70 20.58 21.70 -6.00
N SER A 71 19.81 20.76 -6.55
CA SER A 71 18.43 21.03 -6.99
C SER A 71 17.49 21.18 -5.78
N PRO A 72 16.58 22.18 -5.76
CA PRO A 72 15.62 22.38 -4.67
C PRO A 72 14.40 21.44 -4.75
N HIS A 73 14.27 20.68 -5.83
CA HIS A 73 13.11 19.83 -6.05
C HIS A 73 13.28 18.45 -5.43
N GLU A 74 12.28 18.01 -4.71
CA GLU A 74 12.22 16.66 -4.16
C GLU A 74 11.28 15.76 -4.96
N LEU A 75 11.69 14.53 -5.21
CA LEU A 75 10.86 13.48 -5.77
C LEU A 75 10.38 12.54 -4.67
N VAL A 76 9.06 12.43 -4.54
CA VAL A 76 8.43 11.42 -3.67
C VAL A 76 7.79 10.33 -4.53
N ILE A 77 8.31 9.11 -4.40
CA ILE A 77 7.73 7.90 -4.98
C ILE A 77 6.68 7.40 -3.99
N MET A 78 5.39 7.64 -4.26
CA MET A 78 4.31 7.25 -3.36
C MET A 78 3.65 5.95 -3.82
N ILE A 79 3.68 4.93 -2.96
CA ILE A 79 3.07 3.62 -3.23
C ILE A 79 1.77 3.48 -2.44
N ALA A 80 0.65 3.33 -3.17
CA ALA A 80 -0.68 3.14 -2.59
C ALA A 80 -1.50 2.14 -3.43
N SER A 81 -2.74 1.87 -3.04
CA SER A 81 -3.56 0.86 -3.70
C SER A 81 -4.21 1.32 -4.99
N ASN A 82 -4.46 0.36 -5.87
CA ASN A 82 -5.30 0.54 -7.06
C ASN A 82 -6.80 0.43 -6.74
N LYS A 83 -7.17 -0.35 -5.72
CA LYS A 83 -8.56 -0.65 -5.34
C LYS A 83 -8.78 -0.33 -3.87
N GLY A 84 -9.98 0.10 -3.53
CA GLY A 84 -10.38 0.35 -2.14
C GLY A 84 -10.62 -0.92 -1.33
N LEU A 85 -11.41 -0.77 -0.27
CA LEU A 85 -11.79 -1.82 0.69
C LEU A 85 -10.60 -2.46 1.43
N CYS A 86 -9.51 -1.70 1.60
CA CYS A 86 -8.30 -2.09 2.32
C CYS A 86 -8.19 -1.39 3.69
N GLY A 87 -9.33 -1.15 4.34
CA GLY A 87 -9.35 -0.48 5.65
C GLY A 87 -8.67 0.89 5.64
N GLY A 88 -7.83 1.14 6.63
CA GLY A 88 -7.08 2.40 6.79
C GLY A 88 -5.81 2.52 5.95
N TYR A 89 -5.41 1.50 5.18
CA TYR A 89 -4.14 1.43 4.48
C TYR A 89 -3.78 2.73 3.72
N ASN A 90 -4.63 3.13 2.78
CA ASN A 90 -4.38 4.34 1.97
C ASN A 90 -4.35 5.63 2.80
N MET A 91 -5.24 5.72 3.79
CA MET A 91 -5.32 6.91 4.64
C MET A 91 -4.07 7.05 5.52
N ASN A 92 -3.52 5.94 5.98
CA ASN A 92 -2.30 5.95 6.79
C ASN A 92 -1.09 6.41 5.96
N VAL A 93 -0.96 5.94 4.70
CA VAL A 93 0.10 6.43 3.78
C VAL A 93 -0.06 7.95 3.54
N TYR A 94 -1.29 8.43 3.31
CA TYR A 94 -1.54 9.86 3.12
C TYR A 94 -1.23 10.68 4.38
N ARG A 95 -1.61 10.19 5.57
CA ARG A 95 -1.28 10.86 6.84
C ARG A 95 0.23 10.96 7.03
N LYS A 96 0.98 9.89 6.72
CA LYS A 96 2.44 9.91 6.82
C LYS A 96 3.05 10.95 5.90
N LEU A 97 2.54 11.13 4.69
CA LEU A 97 2.97 12.21 3.80
C LEU A 97 2.75 13.59 4.43
N LEU A 98 1.58 13.82 5.03
CA LEU A 98 1.25 15.10 5.67
C LEU A 98 2.00 15.35 6.98
N GLU A 99 2.35 14.29 7.69
CA GLU A 99 3.14 14.36 8.93
C GLU A 99 4.59 14.79 8.66
N VAL A 100 5.19 14.23 7.61
CA VAL A 100 6.60 14.48 7.29
C VAL A 100 6.82 15.78 6.54
N TYR A 101 5.87 16.18 5.69
CA TYR A 101 6.02 17.35 4.82
C TYR A 101 5.08 18.48 5.21
N SER A 102 5.62 19.63 5.56
CA SER A 102 4.88 20.89 5.70
C SER A 102 4.27 21.35 4.36
N GLU A 103 3.36 22.32 4.39
CA GLU A 103 2.77 22.88 3.16
C GLU A 103 3.82 23.53 2.25
N GLU A 104 4.83 24.16 2.81
CA GLU A 104 5.91 24.80 2.07
C GLU A 104 6.79 23.77 1.35
N GLU A 105 7.23 22.72 2.05
CA GLU A 105 8.04 21.65 1.47
C GLU A 105 7.29 20.93 0.35
N ARG A 106 5.98 20.74 0.51
CA ARG A 106 5.16 20.14 -0.56
C ARG A 106 5.12 20.99 -1.83
N LYS A 107 5.38 22.31 -1.81
CA LYS A 107 5.37 23.13 -3.02
C LYS A 107 6.43 22.72 -4.04
N ASN A 108 7.58 22.32 -3.58
CA ASN A 108 8.71 21.90 -4.42
C ASN A 108 8.73 20.38 -4.70
N MET A 109 7.70 19.64 -4.23
CA MET A 109 7.59 18.21 -4.39
C MET A 109 7.08 17.84 -5.78
N LYS A 110 7.81 16.95 -6.45
CA LYS A 110 7.37 16.19 -7.62
C LYS A 110 7.02 14.77 -7.19
N MET A 111 6.16 14.10 -7.93
CA MET A 111 5.70 12.77 -7.53
C MET A 111 5.84 11.76 -8.64
N VAL A 112 6.23 10.54 -8.27
CA VAL A 112 5.95 9.30 -8.99
C VAL A 112 4.90 8.54 -8.20
N VAL A 113 3.85 8.07 -8.86
CA VAL A 113 2.70 7.48 -8.17
C VAL A 113 2.48 6.04 -8.61
N PHE A 114 2.41 5.16 -7.61
CA PHE A 114 1.97 3.78 -7.78
C PHE A 114 0.57 3.62 -7.20
N GLY A 115 -0.37 3.25 -8.07
CA GLY A 115 -1.77 3.03 -7.70
C GLY A 115 -2.65 4.28 -7.83
N LYS A 116 -3.92 4.04 -8.15
CA LYS A 116 -4.93 5.08 -8.36
C LYS A 116 -5.17 5.99 -7.15
N TYR A 117 -4.91 5.47 -5.93
CA TYR A 117 -5.05 6.30 -4.73
C TYR A 117 -3.93 7.33 -4.62
N ALA A 118 -2.67 6.95 -4.90
CA ALA A 118 -1.55 7.89 -4.94
C ALA A 118 -1.75 8.96 -6.01
N GLU A 119 -2.28 8.60 -7.19
CA GLU A 119 -2.63 9.55 -8.24
C GLU A 119 -3.69 10.58 -7.77
N LYS A 120 -4.72 10.12 -7.03
CA LYS A 120 -5.72 11.01 -6.43
C LYS A 120 -5.10 11.96 -5.40
N VAL A 121 -4.14 11.48 -4.61
CA VAL A 121 -3.42 12.31 -3.64
C VAL A 121 -2.59 13.38 -4.35
N ALA A 122 -1.84 13.03 -5.38
CA ALA A 122 -1.06 13.98 -6.17
C ALA A 122 -1.94 15.07 -6.78
N LYS A 123 -3.08 14.70 -7.38
CA LYS A 123 -4.08 15.64 -7.91
C LYS A 123 -4.65 16.54 -6.82
N LYS A 124 -5.00 16.01 -5.64
CA LYS A 124 -5.51 16.77 -4.50
C LYS A 124 -4.51 17.78 -3.97
N LEU A 125 -3.23 17.44 -3.99
CA LEU A 125 -2.15 18.32 -3.56
C LEU A 125 -1.64 19.25 -4.67
N HIS A 126 -2.19 19.15 -5.89
CA HIS A 126 -1.78 19.90 -7.07
C HIS A 126 -0.27 19.71 -7.36
N ARG A 127 0.22 18.47 -7.27
CA ARG A 127 1.64 18.16 -7.51
C ARG A 127 1.87 17.65 -8.92
N GLU A 128 3.05 18.01 -9.46
CA GLU A 128 3.51 17.48 -10.72
C GLU A 128 3.78 15.97 -10.60
N VAL A 129 3.18 15.18 -11.49
CA VAL A 129 3.39 13.73 -11.57
C VAL A 129 4.30 13.43 -12.74
N LEU A 130 5.53 12.97 -12.46
CA LEU A 130 6.52 12.65 -13.49
C LEU A 130 6.25 11.29 -14.14
N ALA A 131 5.74 10.32 -13.36
CA ALA A 131 5.34 9.01 -13.86
C ALA A 131 4.20 8.40 -13.01
N SER A 132 3.34 7.60 -13.66
CA SER A 132 2.18 6.96 -13.00
C SER A 132 2.07 5.50 -13.40
N PHE A 133 2.04 4.62 -12.41
CA PHE A 133 1.93 3.17 -12.54
C PHE A 133 0.62 2.70 -11.90
N THR A 134 -0.44 2.58 -12.70
CA THR A 134 -1.78 2.18 -12.23
C THR A 134 -2.17 0.76 -12.60
N HIS A 135 -1.25 0.00 -13.22
CA HIS A 135 -1.38 -1.42 -13.55
C HIS A 135 -0.70 -2.30 -12.50
N HIS A 136 -0.64 -3.60 -12.74
CA HIS A 136 0.16 -4.51 -11.91
C HIS A 136 1.64 -4.26 -12.20
N VAL A 137 2.34 -3.74 -11.21
CA VAL A 137 3.76 -3.38 -11.33
C VAL A 137 4.63 -4.62 -11.35
N THR A 138 5.55 -4.66 -12.30
CA THR A 138 6.54 -5.74 -12.49
C THR A 138 7.93 -5.28 -12.03
N SER A 139 8.87 -6.22 -11.95
CA SER A 139 10.29 -5.91 -11.71
C SER A 139 10.85 -5.00 -12.82
N ASP A 140 10.41 -5.21 -14.08
CA ASP A 140 10.85 -4.37 -15.22
C ASP A 140 10.38 -2.91 -15.08
N ASP A 141 9.16 -2.68 -14.61
CA ASP A 141 8.67 -1.31 -14.33
C ASP A 141 9.53 -0.61 -13.29
N ALA A 142 9.92 -1.33 -12.23
CA ALA A 142 10.79 -0.78 -11.18
C ALA A 142 12.20 -0.48 -11.71
N ARG A 143 12.73 -1.31 -12.63
CA ARG A 143 14.02 -1.09 -13.29
C ARG A 143 13.99 0.15 -14.18
N VAL A 144 12.96 0.27 -15.01
CA VAL A 144 12.76 1.47 -15.84
C VAL A 144 12.67 2.72 -14.98
N LEU A 145 11.91 2.67 -13.89
CA LEU A 145 11.83 3.80 -12.97
C LEU A 145 13.18 4.14 -12.33
N ALA A 146 13.97 3.14 -11.93
CA ALA A 146 15.30 3.38 -11.34
C ALA A 146 16.19 4.17 -12.31
N HIS A 147 16.23 3.79 -13.59
CA HIS A 147 16.97 4.54 -14.62
C HIS A 147 16.42 5.95 -14.80
N MET A 148 15.09 6.12 -14.93
CA MET A 148 14.48 7.46 -15.04
C MET A 148 14.82 8.37 -13.85
N VAL A 149 14.82 7.83 -12.64
CA VAL A 149 15.17 8.58 -11.42
C VAL A 149 16.63 9.02 -11.46
N ILE A 150 17.54 8.15 -11.89
CA ILE A 150 18.97 8.48 -12.05
C ILE A 150 19.14 9.60 -13.09
N ASP A 151 18.51 9.50 -14.24
CA ASP A 151 18.60 10.50 -15.29
C ASP A 151 18.08 11.87 -14.80
N TRP A 152 16.92 11.91 -14.15
CA TRP A 152 16.38 13.15 -13.58
C TRP A 152 17.31 13.74 -12.49
N TYR A 153 17.99 12.90 -11.72
CA TYR A 153 18.93 13.35 -10.70
C TYR A 153 20.18 13.95 -11.33
N LYS A 154 20.78 13.28 -12.34
CA LYS A 154 21.92 13.76 -13.11
C LYS A 154 21.63 15.08 -13.84
N GLU A 155 20.45 15.19 -14.43
CA GLU A 155 19.97 16.42 -15.07
C GLU A 155 19.59 17.53 -14.09
N LYS A 156 19.74 17.34 -12.80
CA LYS A 156 19.36 18.28 -11.72
C LYS A 156 17.87 18.68 -11.75
N LYS A 157 17.02 17.87 -12.33
CA LYS A 157 15.55 18.05 -12.27
C LYS A 157 15.00 17.76 -10.89
N ILE A 158 15.67 16.91 -10.12
CA ILE A 158 15.37 16.52 -8.74
C ILE A 158 16.67 16.50 -7.94
N GLY A 159 16.61 16.89 -6.65
CA GLY A 159 17.78 16.96 -5.76
C GLY A 159 17.74 15.92 -4.63
N THR A 160 16.53 15.47 -4.28
CA THR A 160 16.33 14.41 -3.29
C THR A 160 15.28 13.46 -3.80
N VAL A 161 15.45 12.18 -3.57
CA VAL A 161 14.49 11.14 -3.93
C VAL A 161 14.15 10.33 -2.69
N ARG A 162 12.86 10.24 -2.38
CA ARG A 162 12.35 9.43 -1.28
C ARG A 162 11.25 8.52 -1.74
N VAL A 163 11.15 7.33 -1.13
CA VAL A 163 10.03 6.40 -1.33
C VAL A 163 9.15 6.37 -0.08
N LEU A 164 7.86 6.64 -0.28
CA LEU A 164 6.81 6.50 0.72
C LEU A 164 6.04 5.23 0.44
N TYR A 165 6.25 4.24 1.27
CA TYR A 165 5.67 2.91 1.13
C TYR A 165 5.19 2.37 2.48
N THR A 166 4.56 1.21 2.49
CA THR A 166 4.17 0.57 3.74
C THR A 166 5.06 -0.64 4.00
N HIS A 167 5.92 -0.51 5.01
CA HIS A 167 6.78 -1.59 5.47
C HIS A 167 5.95 -2.72 6.08
N PHE A 168 6.21 -3.94 5.65
CA PHE A 168 5.50 -5.15 6.09
C PHE A 168 6.30 -5.90 7.14
N THR A 169 5.88 -5.83 8.40
CA THR A 169 6.48 -6.60 9.50
C THR A 169 5.77 -7.93 9.68
N SER A 170 4.44 -7.94 9.66
CA SER A 170 3.61 -9.15 9.76
C SER A 170 2.22 -8.90 9.18
N ALA A 171 1.41 -9.95 9.08
CA ALA A 171 0.03 -9.81 8.59
C ALA A 171 -0.81 -8.81 9.40
N THR A 172 -0.50 -8.60 10.67
CA THR A 172 -1.22 -7.67 11.57
C THR A 172 -0.48 -6.36 11.81
N MET A 173 0.80 -6.27 11.45
CA MET A 173 1.64 -5.11 11.70
C MET A 173 2.31 -4.65 10.42
N PHE A 174 1.95 -3.48 9.96
CA PHE A 174 2.52 -2.80 8.80
C PHE A 174 2.46 -1.30 9.01
N THR A 175 3.53 -0.59 8.67
CA THR A 175 3.70 0.82 9.02
C THR A 175 4.11 1.63 7.79
N PRO A 176 3.43 2.75 7.46
CA PRO A 176 3.87 3.68 6.43
C PRO A 176 5.22 4.27 6.79
N THR A 177 6.20 4.10 5.91
CA THR A 177 7.59 4.50 6.10
C THR A 177 8.06 5.33 4.92
N LEU A 178 8.84 6.36 5.21
CA LEU A 178 9.51 7.19 4.22
C LEU A 178 11.00 6.90 4.29
N VAL A 179 11.60 6.49 3.17
CA VAL A 179 13.03 6.16 3.06
C VAL A 179 13.65 7.02 1.96
N GLN A 180 14.82 7.59 2.24
CA GLN A 180 15.60 8.33 1.25
C GLN A 180 16.34 7.35 0.35
N LEU A 181 16.27 7.61 -0.96
CA LEU A 181 16.94 6.83 -2.00
C LEU A 181 18.13 7.56 -2.58
N LEU A 182 18.01 8.87 -2.82
CA LEU A 182 19.07 9.72 -3.36
C LEU A 182 19.05 11.10 -2.68
N PRO A 183 20.21 11.72 -2.43
CA PRO A 183 21.53 11.07 -2.47
C PRO A 183 21.61 9.95 -1.45
N PHE A 184 22.45 8.96 -1.70
CA PHE A 184 22.77 7.95 -0.69
C PHE A 184 23.63 8.63 0.38
N SER A 185 23.05 9.00 1.51
CA SER A 185 23.78 9.62 2.61
C SER A 185 23.93 8.67 3.78
N SER A 186 25.10 8.71 4.38
CA SER A 186 25.39 8.04 5.66
C SER A 186 25.10 8.94 6.86
N GLU A 187 24.07 9.81 6.79
CA GLU A 187 23.76 10.74 7.86
C GLU A 187 23.64 10.03 9.21
N GLY A 188 24.50 10.41 10.16
CA GLY A 188 24.49 9.92 11.54
C GLY A 188 25.40 8.74 11.84
N LYS A 189 26.16 8.20 10.87
CA LYS A 189 27.19 7.18 11.15
C LYS A 189 28.54 7.84 11.41
N PRO A 190 29.32 7.38 12.43
CA PRO A 190 30.63 7.96 12.74
C PRO A 190 31.58 7.75 11.55
N ASP A 191 32.36 8.82 11.26
CA ASP A 191 33.50 8.77 10.36
C ASP A 191 34.44 7.63 10.77
N ILE A 192 34.43 6.55 10.04
CA ILE A 192 35.41 5.49 10.26
C ILE A 192 36.58 5.80 9.36
N HIS A 193 37.56 6.49 9.93
CA HIS A 193 38.89 6.65 9.32
C HIS A 193 39.52 5.25 9.21
N GLY A 194 39.50 4.65 8.04
CA GLY A 194 40.03 3.32 7.77
C GLY A 194 40.62 3.21 6.37
N GLU A 195 41.35 2.12 6.15
CA GLU A 195 41.80 1.76 4.81
C GLU A 195 40.60 1.48 3.89
N PRO A 196 40.74 1.68 2.55
CA PRO A 196 39.66 1.39 1.60
C PRO A 196 39.17 -0.06 1.77
N ARG A 197 37.86 -0.24 1.97
CA ARG A 197 37.27 -1.54 2.28
C ARG A 197 37.15 -2.43 1.05
N TYR A 198 37.11 -1.83 -0.12
CA TYR A 198 36.89 -2.52 -1.39
C TYR A 198 37.96 -2.15 -2.42
N MET A 199 38.33 -3.14 -3.21
CA MET A 199 39.13 -2.97 -4.42
C MET A 199 38.16 -3.02 -5.61
N TYR A 200 38.17 -1.97 -6.41
CA TYR A 200 37.25 -1.84 -7.55
C TYR A 200 37.96 -2.22 -8.85
N GLU A 201 37.43 -3.19 -9.58
CA GLU A 201 37.94 -3.63 -10.87
C GLU A 201 36.82 -3.58 -11.94
N PRO A 202 37.00 -2.95 -13.10
CA PRO A 202 38.24 -2.32 -13.61
C PRO A 202 38.48 -0.90 -13.06
N SER A 203 37.39 -0.19 -12.66
CA SER A 203 37.49 1.15 -12.04
C SER A 203 36.28 1.36 -11.10
N GLN A 204 36.44 2.30 -10.16
CA GLN A 204 35.40 2.68 -9.21
C GLN A 204 34.15 3.21 -9.92
N ASP A 205 34.31 4.11 -10.90
CA ASP A 205 33.18 4.74 -11.61
C ASP A 205 32.40 3.72 -12.41
N GLU A 206 33.05 2.76 -13.06
CA GLU A 206 32.37 1.71 -13.83
C GLU A 206 31.57 0.77 -12.91
N VAL A 207 32.19 0.33 -11.82
CA VAL A 207 31.53 -0.55 -10.84
C VAL A 207 30.30 0.14 -10.22
N LEU A 208 30.44 1.40 -9.79
CA LEU A 208 29.35 2.15 -9.19
C LEU A 208 28.23 2.45 -10.19
N SER A 209 28.58 2.73 -11.44
CA SER A 209 27.61 2.99 -12.50
C SER A 209 26.69 1.79 -12.78
N GLU A 210 27.18 0.56 -12.54
CA GLU A 210 26.39 -0.66 -12.66
C GLU A 210 25.63 -1.04 -11.37
N ILE A 211 26.31 -0.88 -10.21
CA ILE A 211 25.74 -1.31 -8.93
C ILE A 211 24.62 -0.37 -8.48
N ILE A 212 24.77 0.95 -8.57
CA ILE A 212 23.78 1.89 -8.04
C ILE A 212 22.41 1.75 -8.70
N PRO A 213 22.27 1.64 -10.04
CA PRO A 213 20.97 1.38 -10.68
C PRO A 213 20.35 0.07 -10.23
N MET A 214 21.16 -1.00 -10.09
CA MET A 214 20.68 -2.30 -9.62
C MET A 214 20.14 -2.22 -8.17
N MET A 215 20.83 -1.49 -7.31
CA MET A 215 20.40 -1.30 -5.92
C MET A 215 19.14 -0.46 -5.83
N LEU A 216 19.07 0.65 -6.56
CA LEU A 216 17.89 1.49 -6.61
C LEU A 216 16.66 0.72 -7.12
N HIS A 217 16.85 -0.09 -8.16
CA HIS A 217 15.82 -1.03 -8.63
C HIS A 217 15.36 -1.97 -7.53
N ASN A 218 16.28 -2.62 -6.81
CA ASN A 218 15.96 -3.58 -5.76
C ASN A 218 15.21 -2.93 -4.60
N ILE A 219 15.61 -1.73 -4.17
CA ILE A 219 14.94 -0.99 -3.10
C ILE A 219 13.52 -0.59 -3.52
N ILE A 220 13.35 -0.03 -4.72
CA ILE A 220 12.03 0.35 -5.24
C ILE A 220 11.13 -0.88 -5.38
N TYR A 221 11.63 -1.98 -5.95
CA TYR A 221 10.85 -3.18 -6.14
C TYR A 221 10.50 -3.87 -4.82
N GLY A 222 11.43 -3.90 -3.86
CA GLY A 222 11.18 -4.38 -2.49
C GLY A 222 10.07 -3.58 -1.81
N ALA A 223 10.12 -2.25 -1.89
CA ALA A 223 9.08 -1.36 -1.35
C ALA A 223 7.69 -1.61 -1.98
N ILE A 224 7.63 -1.91 -3.29
CA ILE A 224 6.40 -2.27 -3.99
C ILE A 224 5.83 -3.59 -3.48
N LEU A 225 6.67 -4.61 -3.29
CA LEU A 225 6.25 -5.91 -2.78
C LEU A 225 5.76 -5.85 -1.34
N GLU A 226 6.48 -5.14 -0.46
CA GLU A 226 6.06 -4.93 0.92
C GLU A 226 4.74 -4.16 1.01
N SER A 227 4.60 -3.10 0.22
CA SER A 227 3.33 -2.35 0.11
C SER A 227 2.20 -3.23 -0.39
N SER A 228 2.46 -4.11 -1.36
CA SER A 228 1.47 -5.06 -1.86
C SER A 228 1.04 -6.07 -0.80
N ALA A 229 2.00 -6.62 -0.04
CA ALA A 229 1.72 -7.52 1.08
C ALA A 229 0.86 -6.82 2.14
N SER A 230 1.23 -5.59 2.52
CA SER A 230 0.51 -4.75 3.49
C SER A 230 -0.90 -4.38 3.01
N GLU A 231 -1.06 -3.99 1.73
CA GLU A 231 -2.35 -3.68 1.12
C GLU A 231 -3.29 -4.89 1.17
N HIS A 232 -2.77 -6.07 0.78
CA HIS A 232 -3.57 -7.29 0.75
C HIS A 232 -3.88 -7.80 2.16
N SER A 233 -2.99 -7.62 3.13
CA SER A 233 -3.25 -7.91 4.53
C SER A 233 -4.36 -7.01 5.09
N ALA A 234 -4.25 -5.71 4.91
CA ALA A 234 -5.27 -4.74 5.33
C ALA A 234 -6.64 -5.06 4.72
N ARG A 235 -6.67 -5.43 3.44
CA ARG A 235 -7.91 -5.83 2.76
C ARG A 235 -8.47 -7.13 3.29
N MET A 236 -7.63 -8.13 3.54
CA MET A 236 -8.05 -9.41 4.12
C MET A 236 -8.75 -9.20 5.47
N PHE A 237 -8.16 -8.41 6.37
CA PHE A 237 -8.75 -8.10 7.68
C PHE A 237 -10.03 -7.26 7.56
N ALA A 238 -10.05 -6.25 6.68
CA ALA A 238 -11.24 -5.44 6.45
C ALA A 238 -12.41 -6.30 5.92
N MET A 239 -12.14 -7.24 5.01
CA MET A 239 -13.16 -8.14 4.46
C MET A 239 -13.58 -9.21 5.46
N LYS A 240 -12.68 -9.70 6.31
CA LYS A 240 -13.02 -10.60 7.41
C LYS A 240 -14.01 -9.92 8.37
N ASN A 241 -13.68 -8.72 8.85
CA ASN A 241 -14.56 -7.96 9.72
C ASN A 241 -15.93 -7.67 9.07
N ALA A 242 -15.93 -7.32 7.79
CA ALA A 242 -17.18 -7.11 7.04
C ALA A 242 -18.02 -8.40 6.91
N THR A 243 -17.38 -9.56 6.76
CA THR A 243 -18.04 -10.88 6.69
C THR A 243 -18.64 -11.25 8.04
N ASP A 244 -17.92 -11.00 9.14
CA ASP A 244 -18.38 -11.27 10.50
C ASP A 244 -19.56 -10.38 10.86
N ASN A 245 -19.48 -9.07 10.60
CA ASN A 245 -20.58 -8.12 10.79
C ASN A 245 -21.82 -8.49 9.94
N ALA A 246 -21.63 -8.88 8.67
CA ALA A 246 -22.73 -9.33 7.83
C ALA A 246 -23.40 -10.60 8.36
N SER A 247 -22.64 -11.50 9.00
CA SER A 247 -23.16 -12.70 9.65
C SER A 247 -24.04 -12.35 10.85
N GLU A 248 -23.62 -11.39 11.66
CA GLU A 248 -24.36 -10.92 12.82
C GLU A 248 -25.68 -10.24 12.40
N ILE A 249 -25.60 -9.29 11.47
CA ILE A 249 -26.81 -8.64 10.91
C ILE A 249 -27.78 -9.66 10.32
N GLN A 250 -27.26 -10.70 9.65
CA GLN A 250 -28.11 -11.75 9.10
C GLN A 250 -28.84 -12.56 10.17
N LYS A 251 -28.17 -12.86 11.31
CA LYS A 251 -28.80 -13.52 12.46
C LYS A 251 -29.92 -12.67 13.05
N GLU A 252 -29.67 -11.39 13.29
CA GLU A 252 -30.66 -10.45 13.80
C GLU A 252 -31.88 -10.33 12.87
N LEU A 253 -31.62 -10.14 11.58
CA LEU A 253 -32.70 -10.06 10.59
C LEU A 253 -33.56 -11.33 10.54
N ASN A 254 -32.97 -12.52 10.70
CA ASN A 254 -33.69 -13.77 10.79
C ASN A 254 -34.60 -13.84 12.04
N LEU A 255 -34.12 -13.35 13.19
CA LEU A 255 -34.95 -13.25 14.40
C LEU A 255 -36.15 -12.30 14.19
N TYR A 256 -35.88 -11.10 13.60
CA TYR A 256 -36.97 -10.16 13.27
C TYR A 256 -37.97 -10.73 12.26
N TYR A 257 -37.48 -11.44 11.24
CA TYR A 257 -38.31 -12.09 10.28
C TYR A 257 -39.26 -13.13 10.92
N ASN A 258 -38.71 -13.99 11.79
CA ASN A 258 -39.49 -15.02 12.46
C ASN A 258 -40.57 -14.41 13.39
N ARG A 259 -40.22 -13.36 14.16
CA ARG A 259 -41.20 -12.63 14.98
C ARG A 259 -42.31 -11.99 14.14
N ALA A 260 -41.90 -11.27 13.08
CA ALA A 260 -42.87 -10.62 12.19
C ALA A 260 -43.78 -11.64 11.49
N ARG A 261 -43.23 -12.78 11.08
CA ARG A 261 -44.02 -13.89 10.48
C ARG A 261 -45.01 -14.46 11.48
N GLN A 262 -44.59 -14.75 12.73
CA GLN A 262 -45.48 -15.25 13.77
C GLN A 262 -46.62 -14.26 14.06
N SER A 263 -46.31 -12.97 14.20
CA SER A 263 -47.34 -11.94 14.40
C SER A 263 -48.32 -11.86 13.24
N ALA A 264 -47.83 -11.93 11.99
CA ALA A 264 -48.70 -11.90 10.81
C ALA A 264 -49.61 -13.11 10.76
N VAL A 265 -49.10 -14.33 11.02
CA VAL A 265 -49.92 -15.56 11.06
C VAL A 265 -50.96 -15.49 12.19
N THR A 266 -50.58 -15.02 13.39
CA THR A 266 -51.53 -14.85 14.50
C THR A 266 -52.63 -13.86 14.14
N GLN A 267 -52.32 -12.77 13.48
CA GLN A 267 -53.26 -11.77 13.03
C GLN A 267 -54.22 -12.37 11.97
N GLU A 268 -53.71 -13.08 10.97
CA GLU A 268 -54.52 -13.75 9.95
C GLU A 268 -55.50 -14.77 10.57
N ILE A 269 -55.05 -15.59 11.55
CA ILE A 269 -55.90 -16.53 12.28
C ILE A 269 -56.98 -15.77 13.06
N SER A 270 -56.63 -14.69 13.75
CA SER A 270 -57.60 -13.89 14.52
C SER A 270 -58.66 -13.25 13.60
N GLU A 271 -58.23 -12.74 12.44
CA GLU A 271 -59.15 -12.18 11.43
C GLU A 271 -60.14 -13.24 10.88
N ILE A 272 -59.65 -14.46 10.60
CA ILE A 272 -60.48 -15.59 10.13
C ILE A 272 -61.47 -15.99 11.22
N VAL A 273 -61.01 -16.13 12.48
CA VAL A 273 -61.91 -16.52 13.60
C VAL A 273 -62.95 -15.44 13.85
N ALA A 274 -62.57 -14.14 13.85
CA ALA A 274 -63.53 -13.06 14.00
C ALA A 274 -64.54 -13.00 12.86
N GLY A 275 -64.10 -13.22 11.61
CA GLY A 275 -64.99 -13.30 10.45
C GLY A 275 -65.97 -14.49 10.52
N ALA A 276 -65.51 -15.67 10.94
CA ALA A 276 -66.32 -16.82 11.13
C ALA A 276 -67.41 -16.63 12.24
N SER A 277 -66.98 -16.00 13.37
CA SER A 277 -67.91 -15.67 14.47
C SER A 277 -68.98 -14.65 14.07
N ALA A 278 -68.64 -13.67 13.22
CA ALA A 278 -69.55 -12.66 12.71
C ALA A 278 -70.55 -13.23 11.70
N LEU A 279 -70.25 -14.37 11.05
CA LEU A 279 -71.14 -15.06 10.11
C LEU A 279 -72.05 -16.12 10.79
N SER A 280 -71.72 -16.52 12.01
CA SER A 280 -72.51 -17.55 12.77
C SER A 280 -73.46 -16.97 13.83
N GLY A 281 -73.44 -15.66 14.05
CA GLY A 281 -74.42 -14.92 14.87
C GLY A 281 -75.36 -14.09 14.02
#